data_b094163141e4eb149f2304c2928b5900
#
_entry.id   b094163141e4eb149f2304c2928b5900
#
_cell.length_a   1.000
_cell.length_b   1.000
_cell.length_c   1.000
_cell.angle_alpha   90.00
_cell.angle_beta   90.00
_cell.angle_gamma   90.00
#
_symmetry.space_group_name_H-M   'P 1'
#
loop_
_entity.id
_entity.type
_entity.pdbx_description
1 polymer ?
#
loop_
_entity_poly.entity_id
_entity_poly.type
_entity_poly.pdbx_seq_one_letter_code
_entity_poly.pdbx_strand_id
1 'polypeptide(L)'
;ETNTMPQWAGSCWYYLRFLDPKNEFNFASEESIKYWMPVDLYIGGAEHAVLHLLYSRFWHKVLYDLNFVNTKEPFKKLVNQGMILGNSAYIFRKTDQTGYVSVELEKKYSTQKILVDIKYVNEKNELNIELLRKENSQFEKAVFEFDSTFKVHREVEKMSKSKYNVVNPDDICEKFGTDTLRMYEMFLGPLEQSKPWNTAGISGVHNFLKKFWKLYFDSNDLKVDDSKPNNTSLKVLHKCIKKVSSDIESFSFNTAVSTLMITVNELTAQKCRSKEILEPLLIVLSPFAPHICEEIWERIGNTESIVYSSFPEYSESYLQDSKKIYPVSINGKLKYKIELPSDFSKEEIEAAILSDEIFIKKLEGNKPKRVIVIPGKIINFVI
;
A
#
# COMPACT_ATOMS: atom_id res chain seq x y z
N GLU A 1 31.82 38.69 8.26
CA GLU A 1 30.85 38.01 7.40
C GLU A 1 29.43 38.38 7.84
N THR A 2 28.57 38.68 6.89
CA THR A 2 27.15 39.02 7.15
C THR A 2 26.19 37.90 6.76
N ASN A 3 26.70 36.80 6.21
CA ASN A 3 25.89 35.64 5.80
C ASN A 3 25.53 34.78 7.00
N THR A 4 24.29 34.30 7.03
CA THR A 4 23.85 33.26 7.95
C THR A 4 24.45 31.91 7.54
N MET A 5 24.53 30.96 8.49
CA MET A 5 24.93 29.59 8.18
C MET A 5 23.97 28.98 7.13
N PRO A 6 24.46 28.08 6.26
CA PRO A 6 23.60 27.37 5.32
C PRO A 6 22.44 26.67 6.04
N GLN A 7 21.29 26.56 5.37
CA GLN A 7 20.09 25.93 5.98
C GLN A 7 20.34 24.52 6.54
N TRP A 8 21.26 23.77 5.97
CA TRP A 8 21.65 22.44 6.46
C TRP A 8 22.29 22.45 7.84
N ALA A 9 22.90 23.56 8.24
CA ALA A 9 23.47 23.72 9.58
C ALA A 9 22.40 23.71 10.68
N GLY A 10 21.19 24.21 10.40
CA GLY A 10 20.04 24.13 11.32
C GLY A 10 19.41 22.74 11.32
N SER A 11 19.14 22.20 10.14
CA SER A 11 18.45 20.90 10.00
C SER A 11 19.26 19.71 10.48
N CYS A 12 20.60 19.81 10.56
CA CYS A 12 21.44 18.69 10.97
C CYS A 12 21.37 18.33 12.45
N TRP A 13 20.78 19.15 13.31
CA TRP A 13 20.64 18.89 14.74
C TRP A 13 19.22 19.18 15.30
N TYR A 14 18.24 19.52 14.46
CA TYR A 14 16.89 19.88 14.90
C TYR A 14 16.25 18.81 15.79
N TYR A 15 16.50 17.53 15.54
CA TYR A 15 15.97 16.40 16.31
C TYR A 15 16.43 16.44 17.78
N LEU A 16 17.59 17.03 18.08
CA LEU A 16 18.04 17.26 19.45
C LEU A 16 17.25 18.41 20.10
N ARG A 17 17.04 19.52 19.36
CA ARG A 17 16.26 20.64 19.85
C ARG A 17 14.80 20.26 20.12
N PHE A 18 14.23 19.34 19.34
CA PHE A 18 12.86 18.86 19.53
C PHE A 18 12.64 18.09 20.83
N LEU A 19 13.69 17.59 21.47
CA LEU A 19 13.58 16.89 22.75
C LEU A 19 13.19 17.83 23.91
N ASP A 20 13.59 19.12 23.79
CA ASP A 20 13.36 20.11 24.82
C ASP A 20 13.27 21.54 24.22
N PRO A 21 12.20 21.82 23.44
CA PRO A 21 12.13 23.00 22.59
C PRO A 21 11.99 24.32 23.38
N LYS A 22 11.60 24.26 24.66
CA LYS A 22 11.42 25.44 25.53
C LYS A 22 12.63 25.70 26.44
N ASN A 23 13.69 24.94 26.33
CA ASN A 23 14.89 25.16 27.14
C ASN A 23 15.61 26.44 26.70
N GLU A 24 15.78 27.36 27.62
CA GLU A 24 16.39 28.66 27.33
C GLU A 24 17.93 28.65 27.51
N PHE A 25 18.48 27.66 28.21
CA PHE A 25 19.89 27.61 28.58
C PHE A 25 20.70 26.63 27.71
N ASN A 26 20.09 25.50 27.32
CA ASN A 26 20.75 24.47 26.53
C ASN A 26 19.89 24.11 25.31
N PHE A 27 20.50 23.47 24.30
CA PHE A 27 19.74 23.00 23.15
C PHE A 27 18.74 21.88 23.52
N ALA A 28 19.03 21.09 24.57
CA ALA A 28 18.13 20.19 25.27
C ALA A 28 18.73 19.84 26.63
N SER A 29 17.91 19.44 27.59
CA SER A 29 18.37 18.97 28.90
C SER A 29 19.06 17.60 28.78
N GLU A 30 20.03 17.34 29.65
CA GLU A 30 20.72 16.05 29.69
C GLU A 30 19.76 14.88 29.93
N GLU A 31 18.74 15.10 30.76
CA GLU A 31 17.69 14.13 31.04
C GLU A 31 16.90 13.75 29.79
N SER A 32 16.45 14.74 29.02
CA SER A 32 15.72 14.53 27.76
C SER A 32 16.60 13.82 26.73
N ILE A 33 17.86 14.20 26.58
CA ILE A 33 18.81 13.54 25.68
C ILE A 33 19.00 12.07 26.09
N LYS A 34 19.20 11.81 27.38
CA LYS A 34 19.43 10.46 27.89
C LYS A 34 18.22 9.55 27.72
N TYR A 35 17.01 10.09 27.82
CA TYR A 35 15.76 9.34 27.65
C TYR A 35 15.42 9.08 26.19
N TRP A 36 15.51 10.10 25.32
CA TRP A 36 14.99 10.01 23.96
C TRP A 36 16.03 9.58 22.90
N MET A 37 17.33 9.71 23.19
CA MET A 37 18.37 9.38 22.19
C MET A 37 18.92 7.95 22.39
N PRO A 38 19.31 7.30 21.27
CA PRO A 38 19.17 7.73 19.88
C PRO A 38 17.73 7.62 19.37
N VAL A 39 17.38 8.37 18.33
CA VAL A 39 16.05 8.30 17.68
C VAL A 39 15.79 6.87 17.21
N ASP A 40 14.64 6.31 17.58
CA ASP A 40 14.32 4.90 17.31
C ASP A 40 14.12 4.62 15.83
N LEU A 41 13.42 5.54 15.12
CA LEU A 41 13.09 5.40 13.71
C LEU A 41 13.18 6.76 13.02
N TYR A 42 13.96 6.82 11.94
CA TYR A 42 14.12 8.00 11.12
C TYR A 42 13.75 7.70 9.67
N ILE A 43 12.73 8.39 9.15
CA ILE A 43 12.17 8.15 7.83
C ILE A 43 12.39 9.38 6.96
N GLY A 44 12.92 9.21 5.74
CA GLY A 44 13.11 10.30 4.80
C GLY A 44 13.46 9.81 3.41
N GLY A 45 13.37 10.71 2.42
CA GLY A 45 13.70 10.38 1.03
C GLY A 45 15.18 10.05 0.84
N ALA A 46 15.47 9.18 -0.12
CA ALA A 46 16.83 8.78 -0.46
C ALA A 46 17.73 9.97 -0.94
N GLU A 47 17.13 11.06 -1.41
CA GLU A 47 17.83 12.28 -1.80
C GLU A 47 18.57 12.96 -0.64
N HIS A 48 18.19 12.68 0.59
CA HIS A 48 18.84 13.22 1.78
C HIS A 48 20.06 12.44 2.25
N ALA A 49 20.38 11.32 1.62
CA ALA A 49 21.49 10.43 2.03
C ALA A 49 22.86 11.14 2.05
N VAL A 50 23.13 11.96 1.04
CA VAL A 50 24.40 12.70 0.91
C VAL A 50 24.35 14.09 1.55
N LEU A 51 23.16 14.64 1.76
CA LEU A 51 22.96 15.98 2.33
C LEU A 51 22.66 15.90 3.83
N HIS A 52 21.39 15.93 4.19
CA HIS A 52 20.94 15.99 5.57
C HIS A 52 21.48 14.85 6.45
N LEU A 53 21.41 13.62 5.98
CA LEU A 53 21.82 12.46 6.80
C LEU A 53 23.32 12.45 7.10
N LEU A 54 24.15 12.84 6.11
CA LEU A 54 25.59 12.95 6.30
C LEU A 54 25.93 14.05 7.31
N TYR A 55 25.32 15.23 7.18
CA TYR A 55 25.56 16.33 8.11
C TYR A 55 25.04 16.02 9.51
N SER A 56 23.85 15.44 9.65
CA SER A 56 23.29 15.06 10.95
C SER A 56 24.19 14.10 11.69
N ARG A 57 24.70 13.08 10.99
CA ARG A 57 25.61 12.11 11.57
C ARG A 57 26.96 12.74 11.96
N PHE A 58 27.50 13.61 11.12
CA PHE A 58 28.75 14.30 11.41
C PHE A 58 28.60 15.20 12.65
N TRP A 59 27.59 16.05 12.70
CA TRP A 59 27.30 16.90 13.85
C TRP A 59 27.09 16.10 15.13
N HIS A 60 26.35 15.02 15.06
CA HIS A 60 26.09 14.17 16.21
C HIS A 60 27.40 13.56 16.77
N LYS A 61 28.32 13.15 15.90
CA LYS A 61 29.62 12.64 16.33
C LYS A 61 30.48 13.73 16.99
N VAL A 62 30.49 14.94 16.45
CA VAL A 62 31.17 16.09 17.08
C VAL A 62 30.59 16.36 18.46
N LEU A 63 29.26 16.40 18.59
CA LEU A 63 28.60 16.61 19.88
C LEU A 63 28.87 15.48 20.87
N TYR A 64 29.00 14.24 20.38
CA TYR A 64 29.42 13.10 21.19
C TYR A 64 30.85 13.25 21.71
N ASP A 65 31.80 13.61 20.85
CA ASP A 65 33.20 13.84 21.24
C ASP A 65 33.34 14.99 22.24
N LEU A 66 32.46 15.96 22.18
CA LEU A 66 32.37 17.09 23.12
C LEU A 66 31.52 16.79 24.38
N ASN A 67 31.00 15.57 24.53
CA ASN A 67 30.14 15.11 25.63
C ASN A 67 28.81 15.86 25.77
N PHE A 68 28.25 16.42 24.68
CA PHE A 68 26.92 17.01 24.65
C PHE A 68 25.79 16.01 24.42
N VAL A 69 26.11 14.85 23.84
CA VAL A 69 25.17 13.73 23.63
C VAL A 69 25.78 12.41 24.10
N ASN A 70 24.94 11.48 24.51
CA ASN A 70 25.36 10.21 25.13
C ASN A 70 25.45 9.02 24.15
N THR A 71 25.12 9.23 22.88
CA THR A 71 25.11 8.18 21.85
C THR A 71 26.01 8.51 20.69
N LYS A 72 26.69 7.49 20.12
CA LYS A 72 27.62 7.67 18.98
C LYS A 72 26.91 7.87 17.64
N GLU A 73 25.70 7.36 17.52
CA GLU A 73 24.89 7.46 16.30
C GLU A 73 23.55 8.12 16.62
N PRO A 74 23.03 9.00 15.74
CA PRO A 74 21.80 9.73 15.98
C PRO A 74 20.54 8.86 15.85
N PHE A 75 20.55 7.87 14.96
CA PHE A 75 19.39 7.07 14.58
C PHE A 75 19.66 5.58 14.73
N LYS A 76 18.73 4.83 15.36
CA LYS A 76 18.80 3.36 15.47
C LYS A 76 18.43 2.67 14.16
N LYS A 77 17.38 3.15 13.51
CA LYS A 77 16.87 2.61 12.25
C LYS A 77 16.59 3.76 11.28
N LEU A 78 17.15 3.63 10.08
CA LEU A 78 16.92 4.55 8.98
C LEU A 78 16.10 3.84 7.90
N VAL A 79 15.03 4.48 7.44
CA VAL A 79 14.20 4.02 6.33
C VAL A 79 14.21 5.09 5.25
N ASN A 80 14.77 4.77 4.09
CA ASN A 80 14.79 5.65 2.94
C ASN A 80 13.64 5.32 2.00
N GLN A 81 12.75 6.28 1.81
CA GLN A 81 11.64 6.16 0.87
C GLN A 81 12.15 6.29 -0.57
N GLY A 82 11.62 5.44 -1.47
CA GLY A 82 11.79 5.62 -2.90
C GLY A 82 11.02 6.85 -3.41
N MET A 83 11.48 7.41 -4.51
CA MET A 83 10.84 8.57 -5.13
C MET A 83 9.59 8.17 -5.91
N ILE A 84 8.56 9.01 -5.88
CA ILE A 84 7.47 8.94 -6.85
C ILE A 84 7.91 9.71 -8.09
N LEU A 85 7.97 8.99 -9.22
CA LEU A 85 8.46 9.49 -10.49
C LEU A 85 7.31 9.96 -11.36
N GLY A 86 7.55 10.99 -12.18
CA GLY A 86 6.61 11.48 -13.18
C GLY A 86 6.81 10.79 -14.52
N ASN A 87 5.79 10.86 -15.36
CA ASN A 87 5.83 10.43 -16.75
C ASN A 87 5.95 11.67 -17.63
N SER A 88 7.17 12.03 -18.04
CA SER A 88 7.38 13.12 -19.00
C SER A 88 6.83 12.77 -20.38
N ALA A 89 6.34 13.75 -21.10
CA ALA A 89 5.78 13.58 -22.42
C ALA A 89 6.64 14.32 -23.48
N TYR A 90 6.98 13.63 -24.55
CA TYR A 90 7.81 14.16 -25.63
C TYR A 90 7.10 14.03 -26.96
N ILE A 91 7.21 15.09 -27.76
CA ILE A 91 6.89 15.12 -29.21
C ILE A 91 8.20 15.24 -29.97
N PHE A 92 8.19 14.94 -31.24
CA PHE A 92 9.38 14.95 -32.08
C PHE A 92 9.30 16.08 -33.11
N ARG A 93 10.25 17.03 -32.99
CA ARG A 93 10.41 18.13 -34.00
C ARG A 93 11.29 17.61 -35.10
N LYS A 94 10.88 17.83 -36.37
CA LYS A 94 11.72 17.58 -37.52
C LYS A 94 12.91 18.55 -37.54
N THR A 95 14.09 18.05 -37.83
CA THR A 95 15.33 18.89 -37.90
C THR A 95 15.61 19.47 -39.24
N ASP A 96 15.16 18.82 -40.31
CA ASP A 96 15.34 19.18 -41.73
C ASP A 96 14.11 19.87 -42.36
N GLN A 97 12.99 19.85 -41.63
CA GLN A 97 11.71 20.42 -42.08
C GLN A 97 10.99 21.11 -40.93
N THR A 98 9.98 21.90 -41.25
CA THR A 98 9.11 22.48 -40.21
C THR A 98 8.04 21.49 -39.78
N GLY A 99 7.81 21.37 -38.45
CA GLY A 99 6.70 20.61 -37.90
C GLY A 99 7.12 19.57 -36.85
N TYR A 100 6.10 18.93 -36.32
CA TYR A 100 6.21 17.90 -35.26
C TYR A 100 5.55 16.61 -35.76
N VAL A 101 6.11 15.47 -35.33
CA VAL A 101 5.61 14.15 -35.71
C VAL A 101 5.24 13.34 -34.47
N SER A 102 4.20 12.51 -34.64
CA SER A 102 3.82 11.50 -33.68
C SER A 102 4.96 10.49 -33.47
N VAL A 103 5.05 9.88 -32.27
CA VAL A 103 6.04 8.85 -31.97
C VAL A 103 6.04 7.70 -32.98
N GLU A 104 4.91 7.37 -33.54
CA GLU A 104 4.76 6.30 -34.56
C GLU A 104 5.50 6.62 -35.87
N LEU A 105 5.67 7.91 -36.18
CA LEU A 105 6.33 8.40 -37.40
C LEU A 105 7.79 8.84 -37.15
N GLU A 106 8.26 8.84 -35.89
CA GLU A 106 9.59 9.34 -35.55
C GLU A 106 10.71 8.80 -36.45
N LYS A 107 10.70 7.49 -36.68
CA LYS A 107 11.76 6.80 -37.44
C LYS A 107 11.81 7.16 -38.92
N LYS A 108 10.79 7.86 -39.45
CA LYS A 108 10.72 8.30 -40.84
C LYS A 108 11.51 9.60 -41.09
N TYR A 109 11.87 10.32 -40.03
CA TYR A 109 12.46 11.65 -40.10
C TYR A 109 13.70 11.75 -39.17
N SER A 110 14.56 12.72 -39.49
CA SER A 110 15.56 13.18 -38.53
C SER A 110 14.82 14.11 -37.54
N THR A 111 14.89 13.77 -36.24
CA THR A 111 14.06 14.41 -35.21
C THR A 111 14.83 14.81 -33.98
N GLN A 112 14.28 15.80 -33.26
CA GLN A 112 14.72 16.20 -31.93
C GLN A 112 13.54 16.06 -30.95
N LYS A 113 13.74 15.44 -29.81
CA LYS A 113 12.75 15.37 -28.72
C LYS A 113 12.45 16.76 -28.16
N ILE A 114 11.18 17.11 -28.08
CA ILE A 114 10.69 18.34 -27.46
C ILE A 114 9.72 17.95 -26.35
N LEU A 115 9.97 18.46 -25.17
CA LEU A 115 9.16 18.23 -23.97
C LEU A 115 7.84 19.00 -24.08
N VAL A 116 6.73 18.34 -23.73
CA VAL A 116 5.40 18.97 -23.62
C VAL A 116 4.80 18.69 -22.24
N ASP A 117 3.96 19.62 -21.76
CA ASP A 117 3.29 19.48 -20.48
C ASP A 117 2.29 18.31 -20.52
N ILE A 118 2.33 17.48 -19.48
CA ILE A 118 1.47 16.30 -19.34
C ILE A 118 -0.02 16.65 -19.30
N LYS A 119 -0.38 17.90 -18.94
CA LYS A 119 -1.77 18.36 -18.94
C LYS A 119 -2.42 18.33 -20.35
N TYR A 120 -1.60 18.35 -21.42
CA TYR A 120 -2.07 18.23 -22.80
C TYR A 120 -2.20 16.79 -23.28
N VAL A 121 -1.88 15.80 -22.44
CA VAL A 121 -1.80 14.40 -22.86
C VAL A 121 -2.75 13.54 -22.05
N ASN A 122 -3.60 12.78 -22.71
CA ASN A 122 -4.55 11.89 -22.08
C ASN A 122 -3.91 10.54 -21.64
N GLU A 123 -4.70 9.70 -20.99
CA GLU A 123 -4.27 8.38 -20.50
C GLU A 123 -3.86 7.40 -21.62
N LYS A 124 -4.31 7.63 -22.85
CA LYS A 124 -3.93 6.85 -24.05
C LYS A 124 -2.66 7.37 -24.73
N ASN A 125 -1.96 8.32 -24.09
CA ASN A 125 -0.78 9.01 -24.62
C ASN A 125 -1.08 9.86 -25.88
N GLU A 126 -2.31 10.32 -26.05
CA GLU A 126 -2.71 11.15 -27.17
C GLU A 126 -2.60 12.63 -26.78
N LEU A 127 -2.00 13.42 -27.65
CA LEU A 127 -1.81 14.86 -27.47
C LEU A 127 -3.08 15.62 -27.87
N ASN A 128 -3.57 16.48 -27.01
CA ASN A 128 -4.61 17.45 -27.32
C ASN A 128 -3.97 18.68 -28.02
N ILE A 129 -3.86 18.61 -29.33
CA ILE A 129 -3.22 19.64 -30.16
C ILE A 129 -3.97 20.97 -30.05
N GLU A 130 -5.29 20.96 -29.97
CA GLU A 130 -6.12 22.19 -29.92
C GLU A 130 -5.84 22.94 -28.61
N LEU A 131 -5.84 22.23 -27.46
CA LEU A 131 -5.51 22.81 -26.17
C LEU A 131 -4.07 23.33 -26.14
N LEU A 132 -3.12 22.54 -26.66
CA LEU A 132 -1.72 22.93 -26.75
C LEU A 132 -1.53 24.22 -27.56
N ARG A 133 -2.18 24.36 -28.73
CA ARG A 133 -2.14 25.56 -29.53
C ARG A 133 -2.75 26.78 -28.82
N LYS A 134 -3.85 26.58 -28.12
CA LYS A 134 -4.56 27.65 -27.42
C LYS A 134 -3.74 28.21 -26.25
N GLU A 135 -3.04 27.36 -25.51
CA GLU A 135 -2.35 27.76 -24.27
C GLU A 135 -0.85 28.05 -24.47
N ASN A 136 -0.26 27.61 -25.59
CA ASN A 136 1.16 27.81 -25.85
C ASN A 136 1.39 28.37 -27.27
N SER A 137 1.71 29.67 -27.32
CA SER A 137 1.90 30.42 -28.56
C SER A 137 2.99 29.83 -29.48
N GLN A 138 3.96 29.10 -28.93
CA GLN A 138 5.00 28.42 -29.71
C GLN A 138 4.40 27.41 -30.70
N PHE A 139 3.26 26.82 -30.37
CA PHE A 139 2.60 25.79 -31.16
C PHE A 139 1.41 26.30 -31.98
N GLU A 140 1.05 27.58 -31.87
CA GLU A 140 -0.14 28.16 -32.53
C GLU A 140 -0.22 27.85 -34.02
N LYS A 141 0.90 28.04 -34.75
CA LYS A 141 1.02 27.78 -36.19
C LYS A 141 1.78 26.50 -36.52
N ALA A 142 2.06 25.65 -35.53
CA ALA A 142 2.84 24.44 -35.73
C ALA A 142 2.06 23.40 -36.57
N VAL A 143 2.79 22.72 -37.45
CA VAL A 143 2.26 21.60 -38.25
C VAL A 143 2.49 20.31 -37.44
N PHE A 144 1.44 19.49 -37.29
CA PHE A 144 1.51 18.21 -36.64
C PHE A 144 1.17 17.09 -37.61
N GLU A 145 2.04 16.10 -37.72
CA GLU A 145 1.89 14.97 -38.63
C GLU A 145 1.71 13.68 -37.87
N PHE A 146 0.64 12.96 -38.17
CA PHE A 146 0.24 11.70 -37.52
C PHE A 146 -0.72 10.92 -38.43
N ASP A 147 -0.85 9.62 -38.24
CA ASP A 147 -1.74 8.78 -39.08
C ASP A 147 -3.21 8.89 -38.62
N SER A 148 -3.52 8.54 -37.36
CA SER A 148 -4.89 8.57 -36.80
C SER A 148 -5.04 9.54 -35.64
N THR A 149 -4.16 9.45 -34.67
CA THR A 149 -4.07 10.29 -33.47
C THR A 149 -2.62 10.65 -33.20
N PHE A 150 -2.37 11.86 -32.68
CA PHE A 150 -1.01 12.25 -32.35
C PHE A 150 -0.59 11.65 -31.00
N LYS A 151 0.26 10.65 -31.02
CA LYS A 151 0.79 10.00 -29.81
C LYS A 151 2.15 10.56 -29.43
N VAL A 152 2.31 10.75 -28.12
CA VAL A 152 3.56 11.21 -27.50
C VAL A 152 4.42 10.02 -27.06
N HIS A 153 5.73 10.23 -26.96
CA HIS A 153 6.63 9.33 -26.28
C HIS A 153 6.65 9.63 -24.77
N ARG A 154 6.66 8.60 -23.93
CA ARG A 154 6.69 8.74 -22.47
C ARG A 154 8.02 8.25 -21.91
N GLU A 155 8.56 9.02 -20.97
CA GLU A 155 9.74 8.63 -20.18
C GLU A 155 9.46 8.81 -18.69
N VAL A 156 9.87 7.81 -17.91
CA VAL A 156 9.75 7.87 -16.44
C VAL A 156 10.95 8.62 -15.90
N GLU A 157 10.70 9.75 -15.26
CA GLU A 157 11.74 10.67 -14.77
C GLU A 157 11.36 11.23 -13.39
N LYS A 158 12.33 11.83 -12.70
CA LYS A 158 12.05 12.60 -11.48
C LYS A 158 11.04 13.72 -11.79
N MET A 159 10.02 13.86 -10.93
CA MET A 159 9.07 14.96 -11.03
C MET A 159 9.77 16.30 -10.82
N SER A 160 9.60 17.22 -11.76
CA SER A 160 10.07 18.59 -11.63
C SER A 160 9.25 19.53 -12.51
N LYS A 161 9.18 20.81 -12.12
CA LYS A 161 8.50 21.85 -12.92
C LYS A 161 9.13 22.01 -14.32
N SER A 162 10.44 21.85 -14.42
CA SER A 162 11.18 21.94 -15.70
C SER A 162 10.91 20.76 -16.64
N LYS A 163 10.40 19.64 -16.11
CA LYS A 163 10.01 18.45 -16.89
C LYS A 163 8.51 18.41 -17.20
N TYR A 164 7.74 19.38 -16.73
CA TYR A 164 6.29 19.47 -16.93
C TYR A 164 5.55 18.14 -16.67
N ASN A 165 6.04 17.38 -15.69
CA ASN A 165 5.54 16.06 -15.33
C ASN A 165 5.09 15.97 -13.86
N VAL A 166 4.86 17.12 -13.23
CA VAL A 166 4.41 17.21 -11.83
C VAL A 166 2.92 16.91 -11.77
N VAL A 167 2.55 16.07 -10.81
CA VAL A 167 1.16 15.85 -10.40
C VAL A 167 0.95 16.65 -9.11
N ASN A 168 -0.03 17.55 -9.12
CA ASN A 168 -0.37 18.34 -7.95
C ASN A 168 -1.25 17.52 -6.99
N PRO A 169 -0.84 17.31 -5.73
CA PRO A 169 -1.65 16.61 -4.74
C PRO A 169 -3.02 17.23 -4.50
N ASP A 170 -3.13 18.58 -4.56
CA ASP A 170 -4.40 19.28 -4.33
C ASP A 170 -5.44 18.91 -5.39
N ASP A 171 -5.05 18.85 -6.68
CA ASP A 171 -5.94 18.46 -7.77
C ASP A 171 -6.42 17.00 -7.61
N ILE A 172 -5.56 16.13 -7.08
CA ILE A 172 -5.92 14.74 -6.79
C ILE A 172 -6.88 14.67 -5.60
N CYS A 173 -6.63 15.45 -4.54
CA CYS A 173 -7.50 15.51 -3.36
C CYS A 173 -8.89 16.04 -3.73
N GLU A 174 -8.97 17.10 -4.54
CA GLU A 174 -10.25 17.63 -5.02
C GLU A 174 -11.04 16.62 -5.85
N LYS A 175 -10.37 15.88 -6.72
CA LYS A 175 -11.01 14.93 -7.62
C LYS A 175 -11.39 13.60 -6.97
N PHE A 176 -10.55 13.05 -6.10
CA PHE A 176 -10.68 11.70 -5.57
C PHE A 176 -10.81 11.61 -4.04
N GLY A 177 -10.52 12.70 -3.33
CA GLY A 177 -10.47 12.74 -1.87
C GLY A 177 -9.09 12.41 -1.29
N THR A 178 -8.79 13.02 -0.15
CA THR A 178 -7.48 12.91 0.53
C THR A 178 -7.17 11.47 0.96
N ASP A 179 -8.14 10.73 1.47
CA ASP A 179 -7.95 9.32 1.87
C ASP A 179 -7.61 8.44 0.67
N THR A 180 -8.15 8.74 -0.50
CA THR A 180 -7.80 8.03 -1.74
C THR A 180 -6.33 8.27 -2.10
N LEU A 181 -5.85 9.53 -2.05
CA LEU A 181 -4.45 9.86 -2.30
C LEU A 181 -3.53 9.14 -1.32
N ARG A 182 -3.80 9.25 0.00
CA ARG A 182 -3.01 8.62 1.06
C ARG A 182 -2.86 7.10 0.85
N MET A 183 -3.99 6.42 0.66
CA MET A 183 -3.97 4.98 0.43
C MET A 183 -3.30 4.60 -0.88
N TYR A 184 -3.46 5.41 -1.93
CA TYR A 184 -2.87 5.12 -3.22
C TYR A 184 -1.35 5.23 -3.19
N GLU A 185 -0.78 6.22 -2.52
CA GLU A 185 0.67 6.34 -2.32
C GLU A 185 1.24 5.12 -1.59
N MET A 186 0.55 4.64 -0.55
CA MET A 186 0.93 3.42 0.16
C MET A 186 0.79 2.16 -0.71
N PHE A 187 -0.20 2.13 -1.62
CA PHE A 187 -0.50 0.98 -2.47
C PHE A 187 0.43 0.84 -3.69
N LEU A 188 1.05 1.92 -4.16
CA LEU A 188 1.87 1.94 -5.39
C LEU A 188 2.98 0.87 -5.44
N GLY A 189 3.48 0.42 -4.28
CA GLY A 189 4.49 -0.63 -4.18
C GLY A 189 5.33 -0.54 -2.90
N PRO A 190 6.42 -1.31 -2.79
CA PRO A 190 7.28 -1.29 -1.61
C PRO A 190 7.82 0.11 -1.32
N LEU A 191 7.88 0.50 -0.03
CA LEU A 191 8.21 1.86 0.39
C LEU A 191 9.57 2.34 -0.12
N GLU A 192 10.57 1.48 -0.13
CA GLU A 192 11.95 1.84 -0.48
C GLU A 192 12.21 1.93 -2.00
N GLN A 193 11.26 1.49 -2.83
CA GLN A 193 11.41 1.48 -4.28
C GLN A 193 10.84 2.74 -4.91
N SER A 194 11.56 3.33 -5.87
CA SER A 194 11.03 4.39 -6.71
C SER A 194 9.96 3.84 -7.66
N LYS A 195 8.88 4.59 -7.87
CA LYS A 195 7.68 4.15 -8.60
C LYS A 195 7.15 5.25 -9.50
N PRO A 196 6.74 4.93 -10.75
CA PRO A 196 6.05 5.89 -11.57
C PRO A 196 4.64 6.16 -11.05
N TRP A 197 4.25 7.42 -10.99
CA TRP A 197 2.86 7.80 -10.74
C TRP A 197 1.97 7.37 -11.91
N ASN A 198 0.83 6.77 -11.58
CA ASN A 198 -0.19 6.38 -12.56
C ASN A 198 -1.57 6.82 -12.09
N THR A 199 -2.09 7.89 -12.64
CA THR A 199 -3.41 8.44 -12.26
C THR A 199 -4.55 7.44 -12.52
N ALA A 200 -4.45 6.59 -13.54
CA ALA A 200 -5.48 5.58 -13.83
C ALA A 200 -5.65 4.55 -12.68
N GLY A 201 -4.55 4.23 -11.97
CA GLY A 201 -4.57 3.29 -10.85
C GLY A 201 -5.31 3.78 -9.61
N ILE A 202 -5.43 5.11 -9.44
CA ILE A 202 -6.05 5.70 -8.24
C ILE A 202 -7.55 5.39 -8.12
N SER A 203 -8.22 5.19 -9.27
CA SER A 203 -9.64 4.84 -9.32
C SER A 203 -9.97 3.53 -8.61
N GLY A 204 -9.02 2.58 -8.58
CA GLY A 204 -9.16 1.32 -7.85
C GLY A 204 -9.29 1.54 -6.34
N VAL A 205 -8.45 2.40 -5.77
CA VAL A 205 -8.51 2.78 -4.35
C VAL A 205 -9.76 3.59 -4.04
N HIS A 206 -10.13 4.54 -4.91
CA HIS A 206 -11.35 5.32 -4.76
C HIS A 206 -12.60 4.44 -4.73
N ASN A 207 -12.68 3.46 -5.64
CA ASN A 207 -13.79 2.50 -5.67
C ASN A 207 -13.78 1.57 -4.44
N PHE A 208 -12.61 1.22 -3.92
CA PHE A 208 -12.49 0.49 -2.66
C PHE A 208 -13.09 1.27 -1.49
N LEU A 209 -12.76 2.56 -1.33
CA LEU A 209 -13.32 3.40 -0.26
C LEU A 209 -14.84 3.56 -0.40
N LYS A 210 -15.36 3.70 -1.62
CA LYS A 210 -16.82 3.67 -1.86
C LYS A 210 -17.45 2.34 -1.46
N LYS A 211 -16.78 1.22 -1.71
CA LYS A 211 -17.25 -0.10 -1.31
C LYS A 211 -17.19 -0.28 0.21
N PHE A 212 -16.12 0.24 0.83
CA PHE A 212 -15.97 0.26 2.28
C PHE A 212 -17.12 1.03 2.95
N TRP A 213 -17.46 2.22 2.47
CA TRP A 213 -18.62 2.98 2.93
C TRP A 213 -19.92 2.16 2.85
N LYS A 214 -20.16 1.51 1.70
CA LYS A 214 -21.35 0.66 1.48
C LYS A 214 -21.43 -0.57 2.39
N LEU A 215 -20.34 -0.94 3.04
CA LEU A 215 -20.36 -2.01 4.04
C LEU A 215 -21.12 -1.57 5.31
N TYR A 216 -21.05 -0.28 5.64
CA TYR A 216 -21.69 0.31 6.83
C TYR A 216 -23.05 0.96 6.54
N PHE A 217 -23.25 1.48 5.34
CA PHE A 217 -24.45 2.22 4.99
C PHE A 217 -25.09 1.72 3.70
N ASP A 218 -26.43 1.87 3.62
CA ASP A 218 -27.19 1.79 2.37
C ASP A 218 -27.81 3.17 2.12
N SER A 219 -27.30 3.87 1.12
CA SER A 219 -27.52 5.32 0.98
C SER A 219 -27.06 6.05 2.26
N ASN A 220 -27.99 6.46 3.11
CA ASN A 220 -27.71 7.09 4.41
C ASN A 220 -28.10 6.22 5.62
N ASP A 221 -28.73 5.07 5.40
CA ASP A 221 -29.21 4.20 6.46
C ASP A 221 -28.11 3.29 6.98
N LEU A 222 -27.95 3.26 8.30
CA LEU A 222 -26.97 2.41 8.97
C LEU A 222 -27.35 0.93 8.82
N LYS A 223 -26.40 0.11 8.37
CA LYS A 223 -26.56 -1.35 8.23
C LYS A 223 -25.97 -2.14 9.38
N VAL A 224 -25.12 -1.49 10.18
CA VAL A 224 -24.41 -2.15 11.29
C VAL A 224 -25.42 -2.45 12.39
N ASP A 225 -25.35 -3.66 12.93
CA ASP A 225 -26.22 -4.17 13.99
C ASP A 225 -25.40 -4.97 15.01
N ASP A 226 -26.05 -5.32 16.14
CA ASP A 226 -25.46 -6.11 17.22
C ASP A 226 -25.57 -7.63 17.02
N SER A 227 -25.75 -8.08 15.77
CA SER A 227 -25.81 -9.50 15.44
C SER A 227 -24.46 -10.18 15.75
N LYS A 228 -24.52 -11.40 16.32
CA LYS A 228 -23.32 -12.18 16.57
C LYS A 228 -22.63 -12.56 15.26
N PRO A 229 -21.33 -12.35 15.14
CA PRO A 229 -20.58 -12.72 13.94
C PRO A 229 -20.49 -14.24 13.79
N ASN A 230 -20.45 -14.70 12.55
CA ASN A 230 -20.13 -16.09 12.28
C ASN A 230 -18.62 -16.32 12.29
N ASN A 231 -18.20 -17.58 12.44
CA ASN A 231 -16.78 -17.95 12.49
C ASN A 231 -15.99 -17.57 11.26
N THR A 232 -16.65 -17.50 10.09
CA THR A 232 -16.00 -17.09 8.84
C THR A 232 -15.65 -15.60 8.86
N SER A 233 -16.58 -14.74 9.33
CA SER A 233 -16.31 -13.31 9.47
C SER A 233 -15.23 -13.02 10.54
N LEU A 234 -15.29 -13.73 11.67
CA LEU A 234 -14.24 -13.64 12.70
C LEU A 234 -12.87 -14.02 12.15
N LYS A 235 -12.79 -15.12 11.40
CA LYS A 235 -11.53 -15.55 10.76
C LYS A 235 -11.00 -14.50 9.79
N VAL A 236 -11.85 -13.91 8.97
CA VAL A 236 -11.48 -12.85 8.01
C VAL A 236 -10.93 -11.63 8.75
N LEU A 237 -11.61 -11.16 9.80
CA LEU A 237 -11.15 -10.03 10.62
C LEU A 237 -9.80 -10.31 11.27
N HIS A 238 -9.65 -11.44 11.99
CA HIS A 238 -8.42 -11.74 12.71
C HIS A 238 -7.22 -11.98 11.78
N LYS A 239 -7.44 -12.55 10.58
CA LYS A 239 -6.42 -12.61 9.52
C LYS A 239 -5.99 -11.21 9.06
N CYS A 240 -6.96 -10.30 8.89
CA CYS A 240 -6.70 -8.92 8.53
C CYS A 240 -5.86 -8.22 9.60
N ILE A 241 -6.29 -8.26 10.87
CA ILE A 241 -5.57 -7.63 11.98
C ILE A 241 -4.13 -8.14 12.02
N LYS A 242 -3.93 -9.46 12.05
CA LYS A 242 -2.59 -10.08 12.09
C LYS A 242 -1.70 -9.61 10.94
N LYS A 243 -2.23 -9.68 9.72
CA LYS A 243 -1.46 -9.33 8.52
C LYS A 243 -1.15 -7.84 8.46
N VAL A 244 -2.12 -6.97 8.72
CA VAL A 244 -1.93 -5.51 8.67
C VAL A 244 -0.98 -5.06 9.78
N SER A 245 -1.07 -5.58 11.01
CA SER A 245 -0.10 -5.30 12.08
C SER A 245 1.33 -5.62 11.65
N SER A 246 1.56 -6.83 11.16
CA SER A 246 2.87 -7.26 10.68
C SER A 246 3.38 -6.43 9.50
N ASP A 247 2.48 -6.04 8.59
CA ASP A 247 2.82 -5.21 7.43
C ASP A 247 3.20 -3.77 7.84
N ILE A 248 2.53 -3.20 8.84
CA ILE A 248 2.89 -1.88 9.39
C ILE A 248 4.28 -1.93 10.03
N GLU A 249 4.56 -2.92 10.86
CA GLU A 249 5.87 -3.10 11.52
C GLU A 249 7.01 -3.27 10.51
N SER A 250 6.75 -3.96 9.39
CA SER A 250 7.72 -4.19 8.32
C SER A 250 7.72 -3.14 7.22
N PHE A 251 6.92 -2.08 7.32
CA PHE A 251 6.74 -1.05 6.28
C PHE A 251 6.23 -1.58 4.93
N SER A 252 5.53 -2.71 4.96
CA SER A 252 4.94 -3.35 3.77
C SER A 252 3.52 -2.80 3.50
N PHE A 253 3.37 -1.49 3.40
CA PHE A 253 2.06 -0.82 3.34
C PHE A 253 1.23 -1.24 2.12
N ASN A 254 1.86 -1.54 1.00
CA ASN A 254 1.17 -2.00 -0.20
C ASN A 254 0.46 -3.34 0.00
N THR A 255 1.04 -4.26 0.77
CA THR A 255 0.40 -5.53 1.13
C THR A 255 -0.68 -5.34 2.19
N ALA A 256 -0.51 -4.40 3.13
CA ALA A 256 -1.56 -4.02 4.08
C ALA A 256 -2.81 -3.51 3.34
N VAL A 257 -2.66 -2.57 2.40
CA VAL A 257 -3.77 -2.05 1.58
C VAL A 257 -4.45 -3.17 0.78
N SER A 258 -3.68 -4.07 0.17
CA SER A 258 -4.23 -5.24 -0.53
C SER A 258 -5.03 -6.15 0.40
N THR A 259 -4.54 -6.39 1.61
CA THR A 259 -5.22 -7.19 2.64
C THR A 259 -6.54 -6.55 3.05
N LEU A 260 -6.58 -5.24 3.26
CA LEU A 260 -7.80 -4.49 3.55
C LEU A 260 -8.82 -4.61 2.41
N MET A 261 -8.39 -4.51 1.15
CA MET A 261 -9.26 -4.68 -0.02
C MET A 261 -9.87 -6.08 -0.09
N ILE A 262 -9.08 -7.13 0.17
CA ILE A 262 -9.54 -8.53 0.22
C ILE A 262 -10.56 -8.69 1.35
N THR A 263 -10.25 -8.22 2.55
CA THR A 263 -11.11 -8.29 3.73
C THR A 263 -12.49 -7.66 3.47
N VAL A 264 -12.52 -6.45 2.92
CA VAL A 264 -13.78 -5.77 2.59
C VAL A 264 -14.58 -6.54 1.52
N ASN A 265 -13.89 -7.14 0.54
CA ASN A 265 -14.54 -7.97 -0.46
C ASN A 265 -15.20 -9.21 0.15
N GLU A 266 -14.49 -9.92 1.04
CA GLU A 266 -14.99 -11.11 1.71
C GLU A 266 -16.16 -10.79 2.66
N LEU A 267 -16.04 -9.75 3.48
CA LEU A 267 -17.12 -9.33 4.40
C LEU A 267 -18.36 -8.83 3.63
N THR A 268 -18.17 -8.16 2.49
CA THR A 268 -19.27 -7.76 1.60
C THR A 268 -20.00 -8.98 1.02
N ALA A 269 -19.27 -9.99 0.55
CA ALA A 269 -19.82 -11.24 0.01
C ALA A 269 -20.62 -12.00 1.09
N GLN A 270 -20.17 -11.94 2.34
CA GLN A 270 -20.84 -12.54 3.50
C GLN A 270 -22.03 -11.71 3.99
N LYS A 271 -22.26 -10.50 3.44
CA LYS A 271 -23.27 -9.54 3.90
C LYS A 271 -23.13 -9.25 5.40
N CYS A 272 -21.88 -9.14 5.88
CA CYS A 272 -21.58 -8.89 7.28
C CYS A 272 -22.15 -7.55 7.74
N ARG A 273 -22.85 -7.56 8.90
CA ARG A 273 -23.41 -6.37 9.55
C ARG A 273 -22.99 -6.21 11.00
N SER A 274 -22.34 -7.25 11.55
CA SER A 274 -21.99 -7.30 12.97
C SER A 274 -21.03 -6.16 13.35
N LYS A 275 -21.46 -5.36 14.33
CA LYS A 275 -20.65 -4.30 14.94
C LYS A 275 -19.33 -4.84 15.47
N GLU A 276 -19.34 -6.03 16.05
CA GLU A 276 -18.18 -6.74 16.59
C GLU A 276 -17.08 -7.03 15.55
N ILE A 277 -17.42 -7.08 14.26
CA ILE A 277 -16.49 -7.20 13.14
C ILE A 277 -16.13 -5.85 12.54
N LEU A 278 -17.14 -5.00 12.32
CA LEU A 278 -16.99 -3.80 11.52
C LEU A 278 -16.31 -2.65 12.29
N GLU A 279 -16.52 -2.57 13.60
CA GLU A 279 -15.87 -1.55 14.45
C GLU A 279 -14.35 -1.75 14.56
N PRO A 280 -13.81 -2.95 14.85
CA PRO A 280 -12.36 -3.19 14.77
C PRO A 280 -11.77 -2.99 13.37
N LEU A 281 -12.52 -3.29 12.31
CA LEU A 281 -12.06 -3.05 10.93
C LEU A 281 -11.85 -1.56 10.64
N LEU A 282 -12.69 -0.66 11.20
CA LEU A 282 -12.48 0.79 11.13
C LEU A 282 -11.15 1.19 11.74
N ILE A 283 -10.86 0.67 12.94
CA ILE A 283 -9.61 0.98 13.64
C ILE A 283 -8.40 0.51 12.83
N VAL A 284 -8.47 -0.68 12.22
CA VAL A 284 -7.37 -1.21 11.38
C VAL A 284 -7.17 -0.37 10.12
N LEU A 285 -8.22 0.19 9.52
CA LEU A 285 -8.11 1.03 8.33
C LEU A 285 -7.74 2.48 8.64
N SER A 286 -8.05 2.99 9.83
CA SER A 286 -7.93 4.42 10.16
C SER A 286 -6.54 5.03 9.92
N PRO A 287 -5.39 4.34 10.11
CA PRO A 287 -4.08 4.91 9.78
C PRO A 287 -3.89 5.20 8.28
N PHE A 288 -4.59 4.48 7.42
CA PHE A 288 -4.52 4.61 5.96
C PHE A 288 -5.52 5.62 5.43
N ALA A 289 -6.74 5.63 5.96
CA ALA A 289 -7.86 6.45 5.50
C ALA A 289 -8.60 7.09 6.71
N PRO A 290 -7.96 8.06 7.39
CA PRO A 290 -8.47 8.59 8.66
C PRO A 290 -9.81 9.30 8.55
N HIS A 291 -10.06 10.07 7.47
CA HIS A 291 -11.28 10.88 7.38
C HIS A 291 -12.54 10.04 7.21
N ILE A 292 -12.53 9.07 6.31
CA ILE A 292 -13.68 8.18 6.13
C ILE A 292 -13.91 7.30 7.37
N CYS A 293 -12.85 6.88 8.04
CA CYS A 293 -12.97 6.08 9.25
C CYS A 293 -13.54 6.88 10.42
N GLU A 294 -13.11 8.13 10.62
CA GLU A 294 -13.66 9.02 11.65
C GLU A 294 -15.13 9.31 11.41
N GLU A 295 -15.53 9.64 10.18
CA GLU A 295 -16.93 9.89 9.81
C GLU A 295 -17.81 8.67 10.07
N ILE A 296 -17.37 7.46 9.70
CA ILE A 296 -18.13 6.24 9.97
C ILE A 296 -18.19 5.96 11.47
N TRP A 297 -17.06 6.17 12.18
CA TRP A 297 -16.93 5.94 13.60
C TRP A 297 -17.94 6.76 14.44
N GLU A 298 -18.08 8.03 14.11
CA GLU A 298 -19.08 8.91 14.71
C GLU A 298 -20.52 8.43 14.38
N ARG A 299 -20.79 8.09 13.11
CA ARG A 299 -22.11 7.68 12.67
C ARG A 299 -22.58 6.33 13.24
N ILE A 300 -21.68 5.44 13.63
CA ILE A 300 -22.05 4.19 14.32
C ILE A 300 -22.27 4.38 15.83
N GLY A 301 -22.17 5.63 16.33
CA GLY A 301 -22.54 6.05 17.68
C GLY A 301 -21.39 6.26 18.66
N ASN A 302 -20.13 6.31 18.21
CA ASN A 302 -18.99 6.64 19.06
C ASN A 302 -18.86 8.16 19.25
N THR A 303 -18.51 8.60 20.45
CA THR A 303 -18.45 10.03 20.82
C THR A 303 -17.02 10.57 20.89
N GLU A 304 -16.05 9.70 21.11
CA GLU A 304 -14.64 10.06 21.10
C GLU A 304 -14.02 9.74 19.73
N SER A 305 -12.96 10.45 19.35
CA SER A 305 -12.28 10.19 18.08
C SER A 305 -11.67 8.77 18.04
N ILE A 306 -11.75 8.14 16.87
CA ILE A 306 -11.16 6.83 16.59
C ILE A 306 -9.64 6.79 16.88
N VAL A 307 -8.96 7.93 16.84
CA VAL A 307 -7.52 8.07 17.12
C VAL A 307 -7.15 7.61 18.52
N TYR A 308 -8.08 7.71 19.47
CA TYR A 308 -7.85 7.26 20.86
C TYR A 308 -8.16 5.78 21.09
N SER A 309 -8.67 5.08 20.07
CA SER A 309 -8.96 3.66 20.17
C SER A 309 -7.68 2.83 20.11
N SER A 310 -7.61 1.80 20.95
CA SER A 310 -6.51 0.84 20.90
C SER A 310 -6.57 0.01 19.62
N PHE A 311 -5.42 -0.21 19.00
CA PHE A 311 -5.36 -1.09 17.83
C PHE A 311 -5.78 -2.52 18.23
N PRO A 312 -6.68 -3.18 17.48
CA PRO A 312 -7.25 -4.45 17.88
C PRO A 312 -6.21 -5.58 17.84
N GLU A 313 -6.31 -6.48 18.81
CA GLU A 313 -5.49 -7.69 18.88
C GLU A 313 -6.16 -8.83 18.09
N TYR A 314 -5.35 -9.68 17.46
CA TYR A 314 -5.86 -10.89 16.82
C TYR A 314 -5.78 -12.09 17.77
N SER A 315 -6.71 -13.05 17.61
CA SER A 315 -6.67 -14.32 18.32
C SER A 315 -6.33 -15.46 17.37
N GLU A 316 -5.30 -16.24 17.72
CA GLU A 316 -4.87 -17.42 16.95
C GLU A 316 -5.97 -18.49 16.86
N SER A 317 -6.89 -18.53 17.83
CA SER A 317 -8.01 -19.49 17.82
C SER A 317 -8.92 -19.34 16.58
N TYR A 318 -9.10 -18.12 16.09
CA TYR A 318 -9.88 -17.85 14.88
C TYR A 318 -9.10 -18.09 13.58
N LEU A 319 -7.76 -18.18 13.66
CA LEU A 319 -6.91 -18.38 12.48
C LEU A 319 -6.78 -19.84 12.05
N GLN A 320 -7.06 -20.75 12.99
CA GLN A 320 -6.99 -22.17 12.69
C GLN A 320 -8.09 -22.57 11.70
N ASP A 321 -7.72 -23.35 10.71
CA ASP A 321 -8.70 -23.93 9.81
C ASP A 321 -9.47 -25.00 10.56
N SER A 322 -10.77 -24.78 10.75
CA SER A 322 -11.65 -25.80 11.36
C SER A 322 -11.74 -27.07 10.53
N LYS A 323 -11.39 -26.96 9.23
CA LYS A 323 -11.39 -28.08 8.30
C LYS A 323 -10.16 -28.04 7.41
N LYS A 324 -9.69 -29.21 7.00
CA LYS A 324 -8.60 -29.40 6.03
C LYS A 324 -9.05 -30.23 4.86
N ILE A 325 -8.61 -29.87 3.65
CA ILE A 325 -8.88 -30.64 2.45
C ILE A 325 -7.79 -31.69 2.30
N TYR A 326 -8.20 -32.96 2.31
CA TYR A 326 -7.31 -34.08 2.10
C TYR A 326 -7.50 -34.68 0.70
N PRO A 327 -6.43 -34.76 -0.11
CA PRO A 327 -6.43 -35.58 -1.30
C PRO A 327 -6.42 -37.05 -0.89
N VAL A 328 -7.45 -37.82 -1.33
CA VAL A 328 -7.58 -39.27 -1.09
C VAL A 328 -7.14 -40.01 -2.31
N SER A 329 -6.15 -40.87 -2.11
CA SER A 329 -5.55 -41.72 -3.18
C SER A 329 -5.76 -43.21 -2.90
N ILE A 330 -5.85 -44.00 -3.97
CA ILE A 330 -5.83 -45.47 -3.92
C ILE A 330 -4.64 -45.92 -4.74
N ASN A 331 -3.74 -46.73 -4.14
CA ASN A 331 -2.50 -47.18 -4.76
C ASN A 331 -1.70 -46.01 -5.39
N GLY A 332 -1.62 -44.87 -4.69
CA GLY A 332 -0.89 -43.68 -5.14
C GLY A 332 -1.60 -42.81 -6.20
N LYS A 333 -2.76 -43.24 -6.74
CA LYS A 333 -3.55 -42.45 -7.71
C LYS A 333 -4.64 -41.66 -7.00
N LEU A 334 -4.65 -40.36 -7.17
CA LEU A 334 -5.67 -39.44 -6.61
C LEU A 334 -7.06 -39.84 -7.14
N LYS A 335 -8.01 -40.01 -6.26
CA LYS A 335 -9.40 -40.37 -6.57
C LYS A 335 -10.38 -39.23 -6.34
N TYR A 336 -10.25 -38.50 -5.22
CA TYR A 336 -11.08 -37.33 -4.90
C TYR A 336 -10.45 -36.54 -3.74
N LYS A 337 -11.10 -35.45 -3.37
CA LYS A 337 -10.73 -34.62 -2.22
C LYS A 337 -11.88 -34.62 -1.21
N ILE A 338 -11.55 -34.77 0.07
CA ILE A 338 -12.50 -34.71 1.17
C ILE A 338 -12.11 -33.59 2.13
N GLU A 339 -13.10 -32.91 2.66
CA GLU A 339 -12.92 -31.88 3.70
C GLU A 339 -13.24 -32.48 5.05
N LEU A 340 -12.26 -32.54 5.94
CA LEU A 340 -12.38 -33.11 7.28
C LEU A 340 -11.97 -32.08 8.33
N PRO A 341 -12.52 -32.15 9.58
CA PRO A 341 -12.06 -31.30 10.69
C PRO A 341 -10.55 -31.37 10.88
N SER A 342 -9.95 -30.21 11.20
CA SER A 342 -8.49 -30.10 11.29
C SER A 342 -7.90 -30.73 12.54
N ASP A 343 -8.73 -30.97 13.55
CA ASP A 343 -8.44 -31.58 14.84
C ASP A 343 -8.62 -33.11 14.87
N PHE A 344 -9.08 -33.71 13.75
CA PHE A 344 -9.21 -35.16 13.65
C PHE A 344 -7.86 -35.87 13.81
N SER A 345 -7.83 -36.87 14.67
CA SER A 345 -6.74 -37.84 14.79
C SER A 345 -6.63 -38.69 13.50
N LYS A 346 -5.54 -39.44 13.36
CA LYS A 346 -5.37 -40.33 12.20
C LYS A 346 -6.47 -41.37 12.13
N GLU A 347 -6.88 -41.89 13.27
CA GLU A 347 -7.93 -42.89 13.45
C GLU A 347 -9.30 -42.33 13.04
N GLU A 348 -9.60 -41.09 13.45
CA GLU A 348 -10.85 -40.41 13.07
C GLU A 348 -10.90 -40.06 11.58
N ILE A 349 -9.77 -39.63 10.99
CA ILE A 349 -9.65 -39.39 9.55
C ILE A 349 -9.91 -40.69 8.77
N GLU A 350 -9.30 -41.79 9.20
CA GLU A 350 -9.48 -43.11 8.57
C GLU A 350 -10.94 -43.58 8.65
N ALA A 351 -11.54 -43.50 9.84
CA ALA A 351 -12.93 -43.85 10.06
C ALA A 351 -13.91 -43.02 9.21
N ALA A 352 -13.68 -41.71 9.14
CA ALA A 352 -14.50 -40.81 8.33
C ALA A 352 -14.46 -41.16 6.83
N ILE A 353 -13.28 -41.52 6.32
CA ILE A 353 -13.15 -41.89 4.91
C ILE A 353 -13.74 -43.28 4.60
N LEU A 354 -13.55 -44.23 5.49
CA LEU A 354 -14.10 -45.57 5.35
C LEU A 354 -15.65 -45.58 5.37
N SER A 355 -16.26 -44.58 5.99
CA SER A 355 -17.72 -44.35 5.99
C SER A 355 -18.23 -43.45 4.87
N ASP A 356 -17.32 -42.85 4.07
CA ASP A 356 -17.70 -41.94 2.96
C ASP A 356 -18.22 -42.74 1.76
N GLU A 357 -19.45 -42.43 1.32
CA GLU A 357 -20.09 -43.13 0.21
C GLU A 357 -19.32 -43.03 -1.11
N ILE A 358 -18.60 -41.93 -1.34
CA ILE A 358 -17.79 -41.72 -2.55
C ILE A 358 -16.58 -42.63 -2.50
N PHE A 359 -15.97 -42.80 -1.34
CA PHE A 359 -14.84 -43.68 -1.15
C PHE A 359 -15.25 -45.14 -1.34
N ILE A 360 -16.35 -45.57 -0.69
CA ILE A 360 -16.88 -46.94 -0.78
C ILE A 360 -17.14 -47.32 -2.26
N LYS A 361 -17.77 -46.46 -3.04
CA LYS A 361 -17.99 -46.67 -4.48
C LYS A 361 -16.67 -46.80 -5.27
N LYS A 362 -15.63 -46.07 -4.88
CA LYS A 362 -14.31 -46.09 -5.56
C LYS A 362 -13.45 -47.28 -5.16
N LEU A 363 -13.77 -47.98 -4.10
CA LEU A 363 -13.12 -49.24 -3.70
C LEU A 363 -13.54 -50.42 -4.56
N GLU A 364 -14.68 -50.32 -5.30
CA GLU A 364 -15.18 -51.38 -6.20
C GLU A 364 -15.23 -52.77 -5.53
N GLY A 365 -15.60 -52.83 -4.25
CA GLY A 365 -15.68 -54.03 -3.44
C GLY A 365 -14.34 -54.56 -2.87
N ASN A 366 -13.23 -53.90 -3.15
CA ASN A 366 -11.94 -54.29 -2.57
C ASN A 366 -11.83 -53.79 -1.12
N LYS A 367 -11.09 -54.55 -0.29
CA LYS A 367 -10.80 -54.11 1.09
C LYS A 367 -9.39 -53.50 1.18
N PRO A 368 -9.23 -52.33 1.81
CA PRO A 368 -7.90 -51.77 2.03
C PRO A 368 -7.05 -52.68 2.93
N LYS A 369 -5.81 -52.94 2.50
CA LYS A 369 -4.81 -53.68 3.28
C LYS A 369 -4.06 -52.77 4.23
N ARG A 370 -3.87 -51.54 3.81
CA ARG A 370 -3.12 -50.55 4.59
C ARG A 370 -3.60 -49.13 4.28
N VAL A 371 -3.66 -48.27 5.32
CA VAL A 371 -3.95 -46.87 5.18
C VAL A 371 -2.73 -46.06 5.62
N ILE A 372 -2.35 -45.07 4.83
CA ILE A 372 -1.27 -44.13 5.11
C ILE A 372 -1.90 -42.76 5.22
N VAL A 373 -2.02 -42.27 6.45
CA VAL A 373 -2.51 -40.91 6.76
C VAL A 373 -1.34 -40.02 7.11
N ILE A 374 -1.10 -38.99 6.33
CA ILE A 374 -0.18 -37.89 6.65
C ILE A 374 -1.05 -36.67 6.99
N PRO A 375 -1.22 -36.33 8.28
CA PRO A 375 -2.08 -35.24 8.69
C PRO A 375 -1.75 -33.92 7.96
N GLY A 376 -2.77 -33.25 7.42
CA GLY A 376 -2.63 -32.01 6.69
C GLY A 376 -2.05 -32.12 5.27
N LYS A 377 -1.72 -33.32 4.79
CA LYS A 377 -1.09 -33.49 3.46
C LYS A 377 -1.82 -34.44 2.54
N ILE A 378 -1.88 -35.74 2.86
CA ILE A 378 -2.40 -36.75 1.95
C ILE A 378 -2.90 -37.97 2.70
N ILE A 379 -3.87 -38.67 2.10
CA ILE A 379 -4.34 -39.98 2.54
C ILE A 379 -4.24 -40.94 1.38
N ASN A 380 -3.60 -42.08 1.62
CA ASN A 380 -3.43 -43.13 0.58
C ASN A 380 -3.83 -44.50 1.11
N PHE A 381 -4.78 -45.14 0.45
CA PHE A 381 -5.20 -46.48 0.71
C PHE A 381 -4.48 -47.44 -0.24
N VAL A 382 -3.95 -48.51 0.29
CA VAL A 382 -3.33 -49.61 -0.48
C VAL A 382 -4.30 -50.79 -0.47
N ILE A 383 -4.71 -51.22 -1.63
CA ILE A 383 -5.63 -52.34 -1.86
C ILE A 383 -4.84 -53.63 -2.18
#